data_9b58c788676da6edd02a24433aeb648f
#
_entry.id   9b58c788676da6edd02a24433aeb648f
#
_cell.length_a   1.000
_cell.length_b   1.000
_cell.length_c   1.000
_cell.angle_alpha   90.00
_cell.angle_beta   90.00
_cell.angle_gamma   90.00
#
_symmetry.space_group_name_H-M   'P 1'
#
loop_
_entity.id
_entity.type
_entity.pdbx_description
1 polymer ?
#
loop_
_entity_poly.entity_id
_entity_poly.type
_entity_poly.pdbx_seq_one_letter_code
_entity_poly.pdbx_strand_id
1 'polypeptide(L)'
;AGHEAVVPALPVTDTVKEVEARREGEPEPVVGTPRRDRLRAVQTPQGFSTPVLVAAHRAGAERAGDETLAASDDAGLVEACGGSVVVVAGDERAMKVTTPMDLALAELLLERQSAQGKRPAETGGEN
;
A
#
# COMPACT_ATOMS: atom_id res chain seq x y z
N ALA A 1 14.83 -15.06 4.33
CA ALA A 1 14.20 -15.12 3.68
C ALA A 1 13.62 -15.60 2.37
N GLY A 2 13.83 -15.60 1.24
CA GLY A 2 13.38 -16.41 0.08
C GLY A 2 12.04 -16.01 -0.57
N HIS A 3 11.51 -14.81 -0.33
CA HIS A 3 10.34 -14.31 -1.05
C HIS A 3 10.74 -13.48 -2.26
N GLU A 4 9.99 -13.62 -3.35
CA GLU A 4 10.25 -12.95 -4.63
C GLU A 4 9.83 -11.48 -4.59
N ALA A 5 8.68 -11.21 -3.94
CA ALA A 5 8.16 -9.87 -3.72
C ALA A 5 7.58 -9.74 -2.30
N VAL A 6 7.81 -8.60 -1.67
CA VAL A 6 7.35 -8.28 -0.32
C VAL A 6 6.73 -6.89 -0.32
N VAL A 7 5.50 -6.77 0.15
CA VAL A 7 4.78 -5.50 0.22
C VAL A 7 4.33 -5.20 1.65
N PRO A 8 4.61 -3.99 2.18
CA PRO A 8 4.04 -3.58 3.46
C PRO A 8 2.56 -3.25 3.27
N ALA A 9 1.74 -3.59 4.26
CA ALA A 9 0.32 -3.25 4.19
C ALA A 9 -0.31 -3.14 5.58
N LEU A 10 -1.43 -2.42 5.65
CA LEU A 10 -2.26 -2.28 6.83
C LEU A 10 -3.56 -3.09 6.69
N PRO A 11 -4.14 -3.56 7.79
CA PRO A 11 -5.50 -4.09 7.78
C PRO A 11 -6.49 -3.04 7.27
N VAL A 12 -7.46 -3.45 6.47
CA VAL A 12 -8.56 -2.56 6.05
C VAL A 12 -9.56 -2.43 7.19
N THR A 13 -9.80 -1.19 7.65
CA THR A 13 -10.71 -0.87 8.75
C THR A 13 -12.12 -0.53 8.26
N ASP A 14 -12.26 -0.01 7.05
CA ASP A 14 -13.54 0.35 6.45
C ASP A 14 -14.24 -0.83 5.79
N THR A 15 -15.56 -0.73 5.62
CA THR A 15 -16.31 -1.67 4.78
C THR A 15 -16.07 -1.32 3.31
N VAL A 16 -15.53 -2.28 2.56
CA VAL A 16 -15.30 -2.15 1.11
C VAL A 16 -16.49 -2.74 0.36
N LYS A 17 -17.00 -2.03 -0.62
CA LYS A 17 -18.02 -2.50 -1.56
C LYS A 17 -17.38 -2.71 -2.93
N GLU A 18 -17.67 -3.84 -3.53
CA GLU A 18 -17.45 -4.06 -4.94
C GLU A 18 -18.67 -3.56 -5.70
N VAL A 19 -18.46 -2.76 -6.74
CA VAL A 19 -19.54 -2.14 -7.50
C VAL A 19 -19.39 -2.41 -9.00
N GLU A 20 -20.52 -2.38 -9.72
CA GLU A 20 -20.52 -2.35 -11.16
C GLU A 20 -20.31 -0.91 -11.63
N ALA A 21 -19.18 -0.67 -12.33
CA ALA A 21 -18.86 0.66 -12.82
C ALA A 21 -19.93 1.21 -13.77
N ARG A 22 -20.31 2.47 -13.59
CA ARG A 22 -21.27 3.22 -14.39
C ARG A 22 -20.64 4.50 -14.93
N ARG A 23 -21.40 5.26 -15.70
CA ARG A 23 -20.95 6.60 -16.14
C ARG A 23 -20.86 7.54 -14.95
N GLU A 24 -19.97 8.50 -15.04
CA GLU A 24 -19.80 9.51 -14.00
C GLU A 24 -21.13 10.18 -13.63
N GLY A 25 -21.45 10.22 -12.34
CA GLY A 25 -22.69 10.79 -11.79
C GLY A 25 -23.88 9.83 -11.73
N GLU A 26 -23.77 8.60 -12.25
CA GLU A 26 -24.80 7.58 -12.08
C GLU A 26 -24.56 6.74 -10.81
N PRO A 27 -25.62 6.33 -10.08
CA PRO A 27 -25.47 5.39 -8.97
C PRO A 27 -24.91 4.04 -9.42
N GLU A 28 -23.88 3.55 -8.71
CA GLU A 28 -23.23 2.28 -8.99
C GLU A 28 -23.86 1.17 -8.15
N PRO A 29 -24.42 0.11 -8.78
CA PRO A 29 -24.95 -1.03 -8.04
C PRO A 29 -23.88 -1.77 -7.28
N VAL A 30 -24.15 -2.13 -6.03
CA VAL A 30 -23.25 -2.98 -5.23
C VAL A 30 -23.42 -4.43 -5.70
N VAL A 31 -22.34 -5.06 -6.13
CA VAL A 31 -22.30 -6.45 -6.55
C VAL A 31 -21.70 -7.39 -5.50
N GLY A 32 -20.95 -6.84 -4.52
CA GLY A 32 -20.35 -7.64 -3.47
C GLY A 32 -19.87 -6.83 -2.28
N THR A 33 -19.60 -7.53 -1.20
CA THR A 33 -18.93 -6.98 -0.01
C THR A 33 -17.81 -7.97 0.39
N PRO A 34 -16.57 -7.72 -0.05
CA PRO A 34 -15.44 -8.59 0.28
C PRO A 34 -15.23 -8.70 1.80
N ARG A 35 -14.76 -9.84 2.25
CA ARG A 35 -14.41 -10.07 3.65
C ARG A 35 -13.21 -9.19 4.03
N ARG A 36 -13.48 -8.18 4.85
CA ARG A 36 -12.48 -7.18 5.30
C ARG A 36 -11.27 -7.81 6.01
N ASP A 37 -11.46 -8.88 6.75
CA ASP A 37 -10.41 -9.61 7.45
C ASP A 37 -9.33 -10.19 6.49
N ARG A 38 -9.67 -10.37 5.22
CA ARG A 38 -8.76 -10.84 4.16
C ARG A 38 -8.17 -9.72 3.31
N LEU A 39 -8.57 -8.48 3.52
CA LEU A 39 -8.09 -7.33 2.75
C LEU A 39 -6.93 -6.64 3.47
N ARG A 40 -6.01 -6.13 2.67
CA ARG A 40 -4.89 -5.31 3.12
C ARG A 40 -4.76 -4.09 2.22
N ALA A 41 -4.58 -2.93 2.82
CA ALA A 41 -4.24 -1.70 2.11
C ALA A 41 -2.72 -1.63 1.95
N VAL A 42 -2.25 -1.82 0.72
CA VAL A 42 -0.82 -1.90 0.39
C VAL A 42 -0.17 -0.52 0.48
N GLN A 43 1.03 -0.48 1.01
CA GLN A 43 1.86 0.72 1.12
C GLN A 43 3.11 0.59 0.24
N THR A 44 3.90 1.64 0.21
CA THR A 44 5.21 1.72 -0.45
C THR A 44 6.28 2.10 0.58
N PRO A 45 7.57 1.76 0.34
CA PRO A 45 8.11 1.07 -0.84
C PRO A 45 7.78 -0.42 -0.85
N GLN A 46 7.75 -1.01 -2.05
CA GLN A 46 7.62 -2.45 -2.25
C GLN A 46 9.00 -3.06 -2.55
N GLY A 47 9.27 -4.26 -2.06
CA GLY A 47 10.54 -4.94 -2.22
C GLY A 47 10.46 -6.11 -3.17
N PHE A 48 11.42 -6.24 -4.08
CA PHE A 48 11.47 -7.29 -5.09
C PHE A 48 12.87 -7.86 -5.25
N SER A 49 12.96 -9.13 -5.62
CA SER A 49 14.18 -9.63 -6.21
C SER A 49 14.33 -9.05 -7.63
N THR A 50 15.52 -8.53 -7.96
CA THR A 50 15.75 -7.86 -9.25
C THR A 50 15.39 -8.72 -10.47
N PRO A 51 15.74 -10.02 -10.54
CA PRO A 51 15.38 -10.86 -11.67
C PRO A 51 13.87 -10.99 -11.87
N VAL A 52 13.11 -11.12 -10.77
CA VAL A 52 11.65 -11.27 -10.82
C VAL A 52 10.99 -9.97 -11.30
N LEU A 53 11.41 -8.82 -10.76
CA LEU A 53 10.88 -7.53 -11.18
C LEU A 53 11.15 -7.26 -12.67
N VAL A 54 12.37 -7.50 -13.15
CA VAL A 54 12.72 -7.33 -14.55
C VAL A 54 11.89 -8.24 -15.47
N ALA A 55 11.70 -9.50 -15.08
CA ALA A 55 10.89 -10.44 -15.85
C ALA A 55 9.41 -10.02 -15.89
N ALA A 56 8.86 -9.57 -14.76
CA ALA A 56 7.48 -9.10 -14.66
C ALA A 56 7.23 -7.86 -15.55
N HIS A 57 8.15 -6.90 -15.55
CA HIS A 57 8.05 -5.72 -16.41
C HIS A 57 8.16 -6.04 -17.90
N ARG A 58 9.03 -6.98 -18.30
CA ARG A 58 9.12 -7.43 -19.70
C ARG A 58 7.82 -8.08 -20.17
N ALA A 59 7.27 -9.00 -19.36
CA ALA A 59 5.99 -9.65 -19.67
C ALA A 59 4.81 -8.65 -19.66
N GLY A 60 4.82 -7.66 -18.76
CA GLY A 60 3.83 -6.58 -18.71
C GLY A 60 3.87 -5.70 -19.98
N ALA A 61 5.07 -5.36 -20.47
CA ALA A 61 5.23 -4.57 -21.69
C ALA A 61 4.68 -5.30 -22.93
N GLU A 62 4.84 -6.62 -23.01
CA GLU A 62 4.27 -7.44 -24.10
C GLU A 62 2.74 -7.49 -24.07
N ARG A 63 2.12 -7.29 -22.90
CA ARG A 63 0.66 -7.30 -22.66
C ARG A 63 0.05 -5.90 -22.63
N ALA A 64 0.82 -4.84 -22.78
CA ALA A 64 0.39 -3.45 -22.63
C ALA A 64 -0.75 -3.00 -23.58
N GLY A 65 -1.15 -3.84 -24.55
CA GLY A 65 -2.33 -3.62 -25.40
C GLY A 65 -3.66 -4.09 -24.81
N ASP A 66 -3.65 -4.76 -23.64
CA ASP A 66 -4.84 -5.29 -22.99
C ASP A 66 -5.13 -4.52 -21.70
N GLU A 67 -6.02 -3.53 -21.77
CA GLU A 67 -6.40 -2.67 -20.64
C GLU A 67 -7.02 -3.46 -19.46
N THR A 68 -7.54 -4.67 -19.71
CA THR A 68 -8.13 -5.52 -18.68
C THR A 68 -7.10 -6.18 -17.75
N LEU A 69 -5.82 -6.16 -18.15
CA LEU A 69 -4.69 -6.75 -17.43
C LEU A 69 -3.74 -5.70 -16.86
N ALA A 70 -4.12 -4.43 -16.86
CA ALA A 70 -3.30 -3.36 -16.31
C ALA A 70 -3.11 -3.56 -14.80
N ALA A 71 -1.91 -3.97 -14.39
CA ALA A 71 -1.55 -4.07 -12.99
C ALA A 71 -1.53 -2.67 -12.36
N SER A 72 -2.11 -2.53 -11.17
CA SER A 72 -2.15 -1.26 -10.45
C SER A 72 -0.82 -0.87 -9.81
N ASP A 73 0.08 -1.85 -9.63
CA ASP A 73 1.41 -1.70 -9.05
C ASP A 73 2.37 -2.81 -9.52
N ASP A 74 3.65 -2.72 -9.13
CA ASP A 74 4.67 -3.69 -9.49
C ASP A 74 4.39 -5.09 -8.90
N ALA A 75 3.80 -5.17 -7.71
CA ALA A 75 3.39 -6.44 -7.12
C ALA A 75 2.35 -7.14 -7.99
N GLY A 76 1.38 -6.41 -8.52
CA GLY A 76 0.39 -6.94 -9.46
C GLY A 76 1.01 -7.47 -10.75
N LEU A 77 2.09 -6.86 -11.25
CA LEU A 77 2.84 -7.41 -12.40
C LEU A 77 3.50 -8.76 -12.06
N VAL A 78 4.08 -8.87 -10.87
CA VAL A 78 4.68 -10.13 -10.40
C VAL A 78 3.62 -11.23 -10.28
N GLU A 79 2.47 -10.92 -9.68
CA GLU A 79 1.33 -11.86 -9.57
C GLU A 79 0.80 -12.30 -10.94
N ALA A 80 0.65 -11.37 -11.88
CA ALA A 80 0.22 -11.67 -13.25
C ALA A 80 1.18 -12.60 -14.01
N CYS A 81 2.45 -12.65 -13.59
CA CYS A 81 3.46 -13.58 -14.10
C CYS A 81 3.52 -14.91 -13.33
N GLY A 82 2.63 -15.13 -12.34
CA GLY A 82 2.63 -16.31 -11.48
C GLY A 82 3.68 -16.29 -10.37
N GLY A 83 4.29 -15.12 -10.10
CA GLY A 83 5.23 -14.93 -9.02
C GLY A 83 4.54 -14.84 -7.65
N SER A 84 5.33 -15.05 -6.60
CA SER A 84 4.84 -15.04 -5.21
C SER A 84 5.04 -13.68 -4.57
N VAL A 85 3.94 -13.07 -4.11
CA VAL A 85 3.94 -11.82 -3.34
C VAL A 85 3.50 -12.12 -1.91
N VAL A 86 4.24 -11.62 -0.93
CA VAL A 86 3.87 -11.73 0.48
C VAL A 86 3.67 -10.35 1.11
N VAL A 87 2.73 -10.28 2.04
CA VAL A 87 2.45 -9.07 2.81
C VAL A 87 3.16 -9.12 4.15
N VAL A 88 3.79 -8.01 4.52
CA VAL A 88 4.32 -7.76 5.87
C VAL A 88 3.57 -6.61 6.53
N ALA A 89 3.68 -6.51 7.85
CA ALA A 89 3.07 -5.40 8.57
C ALA A 89 3.66 -4.05 8.12
N GLY A 90 2.78 -3.13 7.74
CA GLY A 90 3.11 -1.75 7.43
C GLY A 90 3.11 -0.85 8.67
N ASP A 91 3.19 0.44 8.46
CA ASP A 91 3.14 1.47 9.51
C ASP A 91 2.19 2.60 9.07
N GLU A 92 1.32 3.06 9.96
CA GLU A 92 0.36 4.14 9.67
C GLU A 92 1.06 5.43 9.23
N ARG A 93 2.31 5.66 9.67
CA ARG A 93 3.12 6.81 9.27
C ARG A 93 3.69 6.71 7.85
N ALA A 94 3.70 5.50 7.26
CA ALA A 94 4.09 5.29 5.86
C ALA A 94 2.91 5.56 4.90
N MET A 95 2.14 6.59 5.17
CA MET A 95 1.01 7.02 4.36
C MET A 95 1.47 7.65 3.03
N LYS A 96 0.71 7.45 1.99
CA LYS A 96 0.92 8.11 0.70
C LYS A 96 0.36 9.54 0.75
N VAL A 97 1.18 10.54 0.47
CA VAL A 97 0.75 11.95 0.40
C VAL A 97 0.36 12.27 -1.04
N THR A 98 -0.94 12.40 -1.31
CA THR A 98 -1.49 12.65 -2.65
C THR A 98 -2.50 13.80 -2.68
N THR A 99 -3.03 14.20 -1.54
CA THR A 99 -4.01 15.29 -1.41
C THR A 99 -3.52 16.35 -0.43
N PRO A 100 -4.07 17.58 -0.46
CA PRO A 100 -3.78 18.61 0.56
C PRO A 100 -4.07 18.13 1.99
N MET A 101 -5.08 17.28 2.17
CA MET A 101 -5.41 16.70 3.49
C MET A 101 -4.31 15.76 3.97
N ASP A 102 -3.77 14.92 3.07
CA ASP A 102 -2.65 14.03 3.40
C ASP A 102 -1.41 14.82 3.82
N LEU A 103 -1.14 15.94 3.14
CA LEU A 103 -0.03 16.82 3.48
C LEU A 103 -0.18 17.41 4.89
N ALA A 104 -1.36 17.95 5.21
CA ALA A 104 -1.64 18.49 6.53
C ALA A 104 -1.49 17.44 7.64
N LEU A 105 -1.92 16.19 7.37
CA LEU A 105 -1.75 15.08 8.30
C LEU A 105 -0.27 14.70 8.46
N ALA A 106 0.50 14.68 7.37
CA ALA A 106 1.93 14.39 7.41
C ALA A 106 2.70 15.44 8.23
N GLU A 107 2.40 16.73 8.06
CA GLU A 107 2.97 17.84 8.85
C GLU A 107 2.68 17.65 10.34
N LEU A 108 1.43 17.36 10.71
CA LEU A 108 1.03 17.11 12.10
C LEU A 108 1.80 15.92 12.72
N LEU A 109 2.01 14.84 11.95
CA LEU A 109 2.77 13.68 12.42
C LEU A 109 4.24 14.02 12.67
N LEU A 110 4.86 14.83 11.80
CA LEU A 110 6.24 15.30 11.97
C LEU A 110 6.40 16.20 13.19
N GLU A 111 5.47 17.12 13.44
CA GLU A 111 5.47 17.99 14.61
C GLU A 111 5.40 17.18 15.91
N ARG A 112 4.52 16.20 15.98
CA ARG A 112 4.37 15.30 17.14
C ARG A 112 5.64 14.48 17.39
N GLN A 113 6.27 13.96 16.34
CA GLN A 113 7.51 13.21 16.45
C GLN A 113 8.66 14.09 16.98
N SER A 114 8.77 15.33 16.49
CA SER A 114 9.77 16.29 16.94
C SER A 114 9.56 16.69 18.40
N ALA A 115 8.33 16.81 18.86
CA ALA A 115 7.99 17.11 20.25
C ALA A 115 8.33 15.95 21.20
N GLN A 116 8.15 14.70 20.76
CA GLN A 116 8.50 13.50 21.55
C GLN A 116 10.03 13.28 21.66
N GLY A 117 10.78 13.64 20.63
CA GLY A 117 12.26 13.57 20.64
C GLY A 117 12.96 14.59 21.55
N LYS A 118 12.22 15.59 22.03
CA LYS A 118 12.72 16.66 22.94
C LYS A 118 12.47 16.41 24.43
N ARG A 119 12.10 15.19 24.87
CA ARG A 119 12.04 14.90 26.31
C ARG A 119 13.46 15.05 26.91
N PRO A 120 13.66 15.94 27.89
CA PRO A 120 14.95 16.03 28.54
C PRO A 120 15.28 14.69 29.22
N ALA A 121 16.52 14.26 29.10
CA ALA A 121 17.04 13.17 29.89
C ALA A 121 16.73 13.50 31.36
N GLU A 122 16.02 12.62 32.06
CA GLU A 122 15.86 12.73 33.51
C GLU A 122 17.26 12.74 34.12
N THR A 123 17.66 13.88 34.62
CA THR A 123 18.82 14.00 35.49
C THR A 123 18.53 13.18 36.73
N GLY A 124 19.05 11.95 36.77
CA GLY A 124 19.12 11.16 37.98
C GLY A 124 19.90 11.97 39.04
N GLY A 125 19.15 12.54 39.97
CA GLY A 125 19.74 13.13 41.17
C GLY A 125 20.24 12.01 42.05
N GLU A 126 21.55 11.95 42.18
CA GLU A 126 22.18 11.29 43.31
C GLU A 126 21.77 11.98 44.60
N ASN A 127 21.38 11.17 45.57
CA ASN A 127 21.65 11.44 46.97
C ASN A 127 21.82 10.13 47.75
#